data_3a35825c4bb0fa53c21580064a68f7d1
#
_entry.id   3a35825c4bb0fa53c21580064a68f7d1
#
_cell.length_a   1.000
_cell.length_b   1.000
_cell.length_c   1.000
_cell.angle_alpha   90.00
_cell.angle_beta   90.00
_cell.angle_gamma   90.00
#
_symmetry.space_group_name_H-M   'P 1'
#
loop_
_entity.id
_entity.type
_entity.pdbx_description
1 polymer ?
#
loop_
_entity_poly.entity_id
_entity_poly.type
_entity_poly.pdbx_seq_one_letter_code
_entity_poly.pdbx_strand_id
1 'polypeptide(L)'
;MDEQNRKVNFFEKKSTFVALATIFFALIILFGIFYANSTSKLVKNIEKKPEKVFVDPFKNIKLSAQSVFVWDIVNKTPLYAFNPDKKVPLASVAKLMMAITAIDLVPPYTVIEIDKEFLAEEGDTGLFSQERWNLKNLLNFTLTVSSNDGARAVASVVGSVINGNPGENLDIGRAEFVKKMNEKAESLGLTQTYFLNEDGLDTEDTLPGAVGSAKDMAILMEYILKNHPEIVESTKHGSVKIESLNNISHYAKNTNIDIDKIPGIIASKTGYTNLAGGNLVIAIDPFLGRPIIISVFGSTYDGRFDDVSKIVDATMKYIDQ
;
A
#
# COMPACT_ATOMS: atom_id res chain seq x y z
N MET A 1 21.23 -82.06 -64.65
CA MET A 1 21.05 -80.60 -64.95
C MET A 1 20.49 -79.84 -63.73
N ASP A 2 20.69 -80.34 -62.49
CA ASP A 2 19.99 -79.81 -61.28
C ASP A 2 20.93 -79.29 -60.15
N GLU A 3 22.21 -79.62 -60.16
CA GLU A 3 23.10 -79.18 -59.07
C GLU A 3 23.79 -77.82 -59.33
N GLN A 4 23.93 -77.47 -60.60
CA GLN A 4 24.52 -76.21 -61.00
C GLN A 4 23.58 -75.06 -60.83
N ASN A 5 22.24 -75.26 -61.02
CA ASN A 5 21.24 -74.24 -60.81
C ASN A 5 21.00 -73.97 -59.29
N ARG A 6 21.18 -74.93 -58.41
CA ARG A 6 21.08 -74.73 -56.92
C ARG A 6 22.24 -73.89 -56.38
N LYS A 7 23.47 -74.06 -56.92
CA LYS A 7 24.65 -73.28 -56.51
C LYS A 7 24.56 -71.82 -56.98
N VAL A 8 24.07 -71.54 -58.16
CA VAL A 8 23.91 -70.20 -58.68
C VAL A 8 22.80 -69.44 -57.81
N ASN A 9 21.68 -70.05 -57.55
CA ASN A 9 20.62 -69.45 -56.70
C ASN A 9 21.07 -69.21 -55.24
N PHE A 10 21.97 -70.04 -54.70
CA PHE A 10 22.52 -69.86 -53.36
C PHE A 10 23.52 -68.69 -53.32
N PHE A 11 24.33 -68.48 -54.31
CA PHE A 11 25.25 -67.33 -54.37
C PHE A 11 24.55 -66.02 -54.64
N GLU A 12 23.49 -65.96 -55.46
CA GLU A 12 22.70 -64.78 -55.69
C GLU A 12 21.93 -64.39 -54.42
N LYS A 13 21.32 -65.30 -53.68
CA LYS A 13 20.65 -65.04 -52.41
C LYS A 13 21.62 -64.53 -51.33
N LYS A 14 22.87 -65.07 -51.26
CA LYS A 14 23.89 -64.56 -50.36
C LYS A 14 24.35 -63.14 -50.71
N SER A 15 24.54 -62.86 -52.02
CA SER A 15 24.94 -61.54 -52.50
C SER A 15 23.89 -60.51 -52.23
N THR A 16 22.60 -60.78 -52.47
CA THR A 16 21.49 -59.90 -52.12
C THR A 16 21.34 -59.66 -50.61
N PHE A 17 21.55 -60.69 -49.81
CA PHE A 17 21.52 -60.55 -48.35
C PHE A 17 22.67 -59.68 -47.81
N VAL A 18 23.88 -59.82 -48.34
CA VAL A 18 25.05 -58.99 -47.98
C VAL A 18 24.82 -57.57 -48.42
N ALA A 19 24.27 -57.35 -49.63
CA ALA A 19 23.95 -56.00 -50.10
C ALA A 19 22.89 -55.27 -49.26
N LEU A 20 21.81 -55.98 -48.85
CA LEU A 20 20.77 -55.46 -47.96
C LEU A 20 21.32 -55.17 -46.55
N ALA A 21 22.20 -56.03 -46.03
CA ALA A 21 22.82 -55.81 -44.71
C ALA A 21 23.74 -54.56 -44.71
N THR A 22 24.52 -54.34 -45.79
CA THR A 22 25.37 -53.15 -45.92
C THR A 22 24.57 -51.89 -46.07
N ILE A 23 23.46 -51.90 -46.84
CA ILE A 23 22.56 -50.76 -46.95
C ILE A 23 21.91 -50.45 -45.58
N PHE A 24 21.48 -51.43 -44.85
CA PHE A 24 20.89 -51.24 -43.51
C PHE A 24 21.90 -50.66 -42.53
N PHE A 25 23.13 -51.13 -42.52
CA PHE A 25 24.21 -50.54 -41.69
C PHE A 25 24.55 -49.13 -42.06
N ALA A 26 24.59 -48.81 -43.38
CA ALA A 26 24.80 -47.43 -43.84
C ALA A 26 23.66 -46.49 -43.40
N LEU A 27 22.41 -46.97 -43.43
CA LEU A 27 21.26 -46.16 -42.93
C LEU A 27 21.32 -45.93 -41.43
N ILE A 28 21.77 -46.90 -40.61
CA ILE A 28 21.97 -46.71 -39.18
C ILE A 28 23.05 -45.64 -38.92
N ILE A 29 24.16 -45.71 -39.65
CA ILE A 29 25.23 -44.70 -39.49
C ILE A 29 24.74 -43.32 -39.90
N LEU A 30 24.03 -43.16 -41.02
CA LEU A 30 23.44 -41.90 -41.44
C LEU A 30 22.43 -41.37 -40.47
N PHE A 31 21.59 -42.22 -39.90
CA PHE A 31 20.64 -41.86 -38.85
C PHE A 31 21.36 -41.43 -37.57
N GLY A 32 22.41 -42.12 -37.16
CA GLY A 32 23.25 -41.74 -36.02
C GLY A 32 23.93 -40.36 -36.20
N ILE A 33 24.47 -40.08 -37.40
CA ILE A 33 25.09 -38.81 -37.74
C ILE A 33 24.00 -37.69 -37.75
N PHE A 34 22.83 -37.96 -38.34
CA PHE A 34 21.71 -37.01 -38.36
C PHE A 34 21.23 -36.71 -36.95
N TYR A 35 21.09 -37.73 -36.10
CA TYR A 35 20.66 -37.59 -34.72
C TYR A 35 21.70 -36.81 -33.89
N ALA A 36 22.98 -37.11 -34.03
CA ALA A 36 24.07 -36.41 -33.36
C ALA A 36 24.17 -34.93 -33.80
N ASN A 37 23.96 -34.64 -35.06
CA ASN A 37 23.95 -33.27 -35.58
C ASN A 37 22.67 -32.49 -35.14
N SER A 38 21.54 -33.14 -35.05
CA SER A 38 20.29 -32.51 -34.54
C SER A 38 20.37 -32.21 -33.06
N THR A 39 20.93 -33.11 -32.26
CA THR A 39 21.13 -32.88 -30.83
C THR A 39 22.18 -31.80 -30.54
N SER A 40 23.27 -31.75 -31.34
CA SER A 40 24.30 -30.72 -31.19
C SER A 40 23.79 -29.31 -31.57
N LYS A 41 22.86 -29.21 -32.54
CA LYS A 41 22.19 -27.93 -32.87
C LYS A 41 21.20 -27.50 -31.78
N LEU A 42 20.48 -28.44 -31.16
CA LEU A 42 19.59 -28.15 -30.02
C LEU A 42 20.35 -27.67 -28.77
N VAL A 43 21.53 -28.27 -28.53
CA VAL A 43 22.36 -27.86 -27.36
C VAL A 43 23.07 -26.53 -27.60
N LYS A 44 23.41 -26.15 -28.85
CA LYS A 44 24.02 -24.86 -29.16
C LYS A 44 23.02 -23.67 -29.09
N ASN A 45 21.72 -23.91 -29.19
CA ASN A 45 20.68 -22.86 -29.12
C ASN A 45 20.07 -22.66 -27.72
N ILE A 46 20.62 -23.28 -26.67
CA ILE A 46 20.40 -22.79 -25.32
C ILE A 46 21.37 -21.63 -25.11
N GLU A 47 21.11 -20.50 -25.79
CA GLU A 47 21.62 -19.21 -25.31
C GLU A 47 21.18 -19.11 -23.85
N LYS A 48 22.14 -19.15 -22.91
CA LYS A 48 21.87 -18.78 -21.51
C LYS A 48 21.23 -17.41 -21.58
N LYS A 49 19.90 -17.34 -21.35
CA LYS A 49 19.21 -16.06 -21.15
C LYS A 49 20.07 -15.31 -20.15
N PRO A 50 20.54 -14.09 -20.46
CA PRO A 50 21.40 -13.36 -19.55
C PRO A 50 20.70 -13.34 -18.18
N GLU A 51 21.39 -13.81 -17.15
CA GLU A 51 20.91 -13.80 -15.79
C GLU A 51 20.62 -12.34 -15.48
N LYS A 52 19.34 -11.97 -15.28
CA LYS A 52 18.94 -10.61 -14.92
C LYS A 52 19.68 -10.28 -13.63
N VAL A 53 20.68 -9.42 -13.71
CA VAL A 53 21.40 -8.94 -12.54
C VAL A 53 20.41 -8.07 -11.75
N PHE A 54 20.04 -8.52 -10.57
CA PHE A 54 19.21 -7.72 -9.66
C PHE A 54 19.97 -6.44 -9.32
N VAL A 55 19.37 -5.29 -9.66
CA VAL A 55 19.89 -3.97 -9.31
C VAL A 55 18.92 -3.38 -8.30
N ASP A 56 19.35 -3.24 -7.04
CA ASP A 56 18.53 -2.63 -6.00
C ASP A 56 18.22 -1.16 -6.35
N PRO A 57 16.95 -0.83 -6.69
CA PRO A 57 16.57 0.52 -7.11
C PRO A 57 16.52 1.51 -5.95
N PHE A 58 16.57 1.03 -4.69
CA PHE A 58 16.59 1.87 -3.50
C PHE A 58 18.00 2.29 -3.07
N LYS A 59 19.06 1.64 -3.58
CA LYS A 59 20.45 1.77 -3.09
C LYS A 59 21.00 3.20 -3.03
N ASN A 60 20.57 4.09 -3.92
CA ASN A 60 21.12 5.44 -4.03
C ASN A 60 20.06 6.53 -3.93
N ILE A 61 18.90 6.22 -3.35
CA ILE A 61 17.83 7.21 -3.18
C ILE A 61 18.25 8.26 -2.16
N LYS A 62 18.14 9.53 -2.54
CA LYS A 62 18.34 10.66 -1.63
C LYS A 62 16.98 11.21 -1.23
N LEU A 63 16.67 11.15 0.05
CA LEU A 63 15.43 11.59 0.65
C LEU A 63 15.66 12.71 1.63
N SER A 64 14.69 13.61 1.78
CA SER A 64 14.61 14.60 2.84
C SER A 64 14.02 13.99 4.12
N ALA A 65 13.26 12.90 3.98
CA ALA A 65 12.59 12.21 5.07
C ALA A 65 13.56 11.61 6.09
N GLN A 66 13.13 11.60 7.36
CA GLN A 66 13.86 11.02 8.48
C GLN A 66 13.57 9.53 8.71
N SER A 67 12.41 9.07 8.24
CA SER A 67 11.94 7.69 8.39
C SER A 67 11.09 7.30 7.19
N VAL A 68 11.36 6.12 6.63
CA VAL A 68 10.60 5.57 5.49
C VAL A 68 10.40 4.07 5.67
N PHE A 69 9.22 3.58 5.33
CA PHE A 69 8.93 2.16 5.30
C PHE A 69 8.05 1.82 4.10
N VAL A 70 8.49 0.83 3.30
CA VAL A 70 7.75 0.29 2.15
C VAL A 70 7.39 -1.15 2.46
N TRP A 71 6.09 -1.44 2.53
CA TRP A 71 5.56 -2.70 3.01
C TRP A 71 4.72 -3.41 1.96
N ASP A 72 5.13 -4.62 1.58
CA ASP A 72 4.34 -5.53 0.73
C ASP A 72 3.35 -6.29 1.60
N ILE A 73 2.06 -5.96 1.48
CA ILE A 73 0.99 -6.56 2.30
C ILE A 73 0.83 -8.05 2.03
N VAL A 74 1.02 -8.50 0.78
CA VAL A 74 0.80 -9.89 0.37
C VAL A 74 1.92 -10.79 0.89
N ASN A 75 3.17 -10.38 0.63
CA ASN A 75 4.34 -11.17 1.00
C ASN A 75 4.77 -10.98 2.46
N LYS A 76 4.19 -10.00 3.16
CA LYS A 76 4.55 -9.64 4.56
C LYS A 76 6.04 -9.35 4.71
N THR A 77 6.60 -8.62 3.74
CA THR A 77 8.01 -8.27 3.71
C THR A 77 8.22 -6.77 3.45
N PRO A 78 9.20 -6.14 4.11
CA PRO A 78 9.62 -4.81 3.76
C PRO A 78 10.39 -4.84 2.42
N LEU A 79 10.00 -3.99 1.48
CA LEU A 79 10.76 -3.77 0.23
C LEU A 79 11.87 -2.74 0.44
N TYR A 80 11.61 -1.75 1.32
CA TYR A 80 12.59 -0.75 1.73
C TYR A 80 12.32 -0.29 3.17
N ALA A 81 13.38 -0.02 3.92
CA ALA A 81 13.31 0.48 5.28
C ALA A 81 14.47 1.44 5.57
N PHE A 82 14.14 2.66 5.97
CA PHE A 82 15.08 3.66 6.45
C PHE A 82 14.59 4.21 7.79
N ASN A 83 15.28 3.89 8.88
CA ASN A 83 14.87 4.22 10.25
C ASN A 83 13.39 3.87 10.54
N PRO A 84 12.89 2.66 10.20
CA PRO A 84 11.44 2.36 10.19
C PRO A 84 10.76 2.48 11.54
N ASP A 85 11.50 2.23 12.63
CA ASP A 85 11.01 2.27 14.02
C ASP A 85 11.33 3.61 14.72
N LYS A 86 11.87 4.60 13.98
CA LYS A 86 12.14 5.94 14.54
C LYS A 86 10.84 6.61 14.94
N LYS A 87 10.72 6.98 16.21
CA LYS A 87 9.60 7.75 16.73
C LYS A 87 9.68 9.19 16.24
N VAL A 88 8.64 9.66 15.57
CA VAL A 88 8.49 11.01 15.01
C VAL A 88 7.08 11.54 15.26
N PRO A 89 6.86 12.87 15.31
CA PRO A 89 5.53 13.43 15.35
C PRO A 89 4.74 13.06 14.08
N LEU A 90 3.46 12.69 14.23
CA LEU A 90 2.61 12.20 13.14
C LEU A 90 1.84 13.29 12.41
N ALA A 91 1.57 14.41 13.07
CA ALA A 91 0.61 15.41 12.58
C ALA A 91 -0.72 14.74 12.17
N SER A 92 -1.40 15.24 11.15
CA SER A 92 -2.71 14.72 10.71
C SER A 92 -2.72 13.27 10.20
N VAL A 93 -1.59 12.56 10.15
CA VAL A 93 -1.61 11.10 9.93
C VAL A 93 -2.31 10.39 11.11
N ALA A 94 -2.31 11.01 12.31
CA ALA A 94 -3.07 10.56 13.48
C ALA A 94 -4.56 10.31 13.19
N LYS A 95 -5.16 11.04 12.23
CA LYS A 95 -6.56 10.89 11.83
C LYS A 95 -6.90 9.51 11.24
N LEU A 96 -5.89 8.75 10.78
CA LEU A 96 -6.11 7.35 10.40
C LEU A 96 -6.51 6.51 11.62
N MET A 97 -5.84 6.70 12.77
CA MET A 97 -6.20 6.02 14.02
C MET A 97 -7.55 6.51 14.54
N MET A 98 -7.79 7.82 14.51
CA MET A 98 -9.09 8.40 14.87
C MET A 98 -10.22 7.74 14.07
N ALA A 99 -10.08 7.63 12.76
CA ALA A 99 -11.10 7.08 11.88
C ALA A 99 -11.40 5.60 12.16
N ILE A 100 -10.34 4.77 12.29
CA ILE A 100 -10.52 3.34 12.56
C ILE A 100 -11.09 3.11 13.98
N THR A 101 -10.68 3.91 14.94
CA THR A 101 -11.23 3.83 16.31
C THR A 101 -12.72 4.15 16.30
N ALA A 102 -13.14 5.20 15.61
CA ALA A 102 -14.54 5.58 15.52
C ALA A 102 -15.42 4.51 14.88
N ILE A 103 -14.99 3.94 13.73
CA ILE A 103 -15.79 2.95 13.00
C ILE A 103 -15.88 1.62 13.73
N ASP A 104 -14.86 1.27 14.54
CA ASP A 104 -14.90 0.07 15.39
C ASP A 104 -15.80 0.22 16.62
N LEU A 105 -16.02 1.44 17.10
CA LEU A 105 -16.78 1.71 18.32
C LEU A 105 -18.27 1.90 18.08
N VAL A 106 -18.66 2.50 16.95
CA VAL A 106 -20.05 2.80 16.63
C VAL A 106 -20.38 2.51 15.16
N PRO A 107 -21.67 2.24 14.83
CA PRO A 107 -22.07 1.95 13.44
C PRO A 107 -21.75 3.11 12.47
N PRO A 108 -21.48 2.82 11.18
CA PRO A 108 -21.11 3.82 10.16
C PRO A 108 -22.22 4.84 9.85
N TYR A 109 -23.45 4.52 10.21
CA TYR A 109 -24.64 5.41 10.08
C TYR A 109 -24.92 6.26 11.33
N THR A 110 -24.08 6.17 12.38
CA THR A 110 -24.19 7.03 13.56
C THR A 110 -24.16 8.49 13.13
N VAL A 111 -25.13 9.27 13.64
CA VAL A 111 -25.25 10.68 13.29
C VAL A 111 -24.31 11.50 14.17
N ILE A 112 -23.47 12.29 13.50
CA ILE A 112 -22.59 13.29 14.10
C ILE A 112 -23.15 14.65 13.72
N GLU A 113 -23.57 15.45 14.71
CA GLU A 113 -23.95 16.85 14.51
C GLU A 113 -22.74 17.74 14.81
N ILE A 114 -22.48 18.68 13.93
CA ILE A 114 -21.35 19.61 14.05
C ILE A 114 -21.76 20.73 15.03
N ASP A 115 -21.27 20.67 16.26
CA ASP A 115 -21.44 21.75 17.20
C ASP A 115 -20.55 22.96 16.80
N LYS A 116 -21.00 24.17 17.15
CA LYS A 116 -20.24 25.39 16.90
C LYS A 116 -18.85 25.38 17.56
N GLU A 117 -18.73 24.73 18.71
CA GLU A 117 -17.46 24.63 19.43
C GLU A 117 -16.42 23.76 18.72
N PHE A 118 -16.84 22.83 17.84
CA PHE A 118 -15.93 22.01 17.05
C PHE A 118 -15.26 22.80 15.92
N LEU A 119 -15.86 23.93 15.49
CA LEU A 119 -15.39 24.79 14.39
C LEU A 119 -14.33 25.80 14.86
N ALA A 120 -13.76 25.62 16.03
CA ALA A 120 -12.73 26.49 16.59
C ALA A 120 -11.30 25.95 16.38
N GLU A 121 -11.17 24.77 15.76
CA GLU A 121 -9.86 24.17 15.52
C GLU A 121 -9.10 24.90 14.39
N GLU A 122 -7.78 24.76 14.37
CA GLU A 122 -6.95 25.36 13.33
C GLU A 122 -7.31 24.82 11.94
N GLY A 123 -7.56 25.73 11.00
CA GLY A 123 -7.83 25.40 9.59
C GLY A 123 -9.32 25.18 9.30
N ASP A 124 -9.98 26.18 8.74
CA ASP A 124 -11.35 26.07 8.23
C ASP A 124 -11.40 25.10 7.03
N THR A 125 -12.21 24.06 7.16
CA THR A 125 -12.42 23.04 6.11
C THR A 125 -13.82 23.10 5.50
N GLY A 126 -14.65 24.06 5.88
CA GLY A 126 -15.97 24.34 5.31
C GLY A 126 -17.10 23.49 5.89
N LEU A 127 -16.97 22.94 7.10
CA LEU A 127 -18.09 22.40 7.86
C LEU A 127 -18.94 23.53 8.46
N PHE A 128 -20.25 23.30 8.64
CA PHE A 128 -21.17 24.29 9.19
C PHE A 128 -21.75 23.83 10.53
N SER A 129 -21.97 24.78 11.44
CA SER A 129 -22.66 24.52 12.70
C SER A 129 -24.08 23.96 12.45
N GLN A 130 -24.49 23.00 13.26
CA GLN A 130 -25.76 22.26 13.16
C GLN A 130 -25.88 21.37 11.91
N GLU A 131 -24.80 21.22 11.17
CA GLU A 131 -24.74 20.28 10.06
C GLU A 131 -24.66 18.84 10.60
N ARG A 132 -25.46 17.95 10.02
CA ARG A 132 -25.57 16.55 10.45
C ARG A 132 -24.95 15.64 9.41
N TRP A 133 -24.12 14.72 9.86
CA TRP A 133 -23.41 13.76 9.04
C TRP A 133 -23.66 12.34 9.53
N ASN A 134 -23.69 11.35 8.62
CA ASN A 134 -23.38 10.00 9.07
C ASN A 134 -21.86 9.86 9.26
N LEU A 135 -21.46 9.02 10.22
CA LEU A 135 -20.05 8.85 10.57
C LEU A 135 -19.18 8.53 9.34
N LYS A 136 -19.59 7.58 8.48
CA LYS A 136 -18.83 7.19 7.29
C LYS A 136 -18.53 8.37 6.36
N ASN A 137 -19.52 9.19 6.05
CA ASN A 137 -19.32 10.34 5.15
C ASN A 137 -18.44 11.40 5.80
N LEU A 138 -18.62 11.65 7.10
CA LEU A 138 -17.78 12.60 7.83
C LEU A 138 -16.32 12.12 7.91
N LEU A 139 -16.07 10.82 8.11
CA LEU A 139 -14.72 10.26 8.08
C LEU A 139 -14.08 10.42 6.70
N ASN A 140 -14.82 10.11 5.63
CA ASN A 140 -14.33 10.30 4.26
C ASN A 140 -13.99 11.77 3.97
N PHE A 141 -14.87 12.70 4.37
CA PHE A 141 -14.59 14.13 4.27
C PHE A 141 -13.34 14.49 5.08
N THR A 142 -13.32 14.14 6.37
CA THR A 142 -12.26 14.48 7.32
C THR A 142 -10.88 13.97 6.87
N LEU A 143 -10.80 12.73 6.36
CA LEU A 143 -9.54 12.18 5.89
C LEU A 143 -9.07 12.82 4.57
N THR A 144 -9.97 13.16 3.67
CA THR A 144 -9.64 13.74 2.37
C THR A 144 -9.12 15.18 2.49
N VAL A 145 -9.86 16.05 3.20
CA VAL A 145 -9.47 17.46 3.39
C VAL A 145 -8.58 17.67 4.62
N SER A 146 -8.36 16.60 5.40
CA SER A 146 -7.61 16.66 6.66
C SER A 146 -8.23 17.54 7.73
N SER A 147 -9.58 17.56 7.86
CA SER A 147 -10.33 18.43 8.78
C SER A 147 -10.00 18.16 10.24
N ASN A 148 -9.57 19.20 10.98
CA ASN A 148 -9.41 19.15 12.42
C ASN A 148 -10.77 19.23 13.12
N ASP A 149 -11.65 20.12 12.64
CA ASP A 149 -13.04 20.25 13.13
C ASP A 149 -13.79 18.92 13.02
N GLY A 150 -13.67 18.23 11.85
CA GLY A 150 -14.30 16.92 11.65
C GLY A 150 -13.73 15.85 12.59
N ALA A 151 -12.43 15.86 12.84
CA ALA A 151 -11.80 14.93 13.78
C ALA A 151 -12.30 15.18 15.22
N ARG A 152 -12.36 16.44 15.66
CA ARG A 152 -12.89 16.84 16.96
C ARG A 152 -14.35 16.43 17.12
N ALA A 153 -15.20 16.71 16.13
CA ALA A 153 -16.60 16.31 16.13
C ALA A 153 -16.77 14.79 16.31
N VAL A 154 -16.02 14.01 15.53
CA VAL A 154 -16.05 12.54 15.64
C VAL A 154 -15.60 12.09 17.03
N ALA A 155 -14.46 12.56 17.53
CA ALA A 155 -13.92 12.15 18.81
C ALA A 155 -14.86 12.51 19.99
N SER A 156 -15.38 13.74 19.98
CA SER A 156 -16.27 14.22 21.05
C SER A 156 -17.60 13.46 21.07
N VAL A 157 -18.26 13.33 19.91
CA VAL A 157 -19.58 12.69 19.82
C VAL A 157 -19.47 11.17 20.04
N VAL A 158 -18.56 10.48 19.37
CA VAL A 158 -18.38 9.04 19.56
C VAL A 158 -17.94 8.75 20.99
N GLY A 159 -17.04 9.56 21.54
CA GLY A 159 -16.59 9.44 22.93
C GLY A 159 -17.72 9.62 23.93
N SER A 160 -18.63 10.58 23.73
CA SER A 160 -19.82 10.76 24.61
C SER A 160 -20.77 9.56 24.53
N VAL A 161 -20.96 8.98 23.35
CA VAL A 161 -21.77 7.77 23.13
C VAL A 161 -21.23 6.58 23.92
N ILE A 162 -19.94 6.29 23.80
CA ILE A 162 -19.31 5.15 24.48
C ILE A 162 -19.20 5.35 25.99
N ASN A 163 -19.19 6.60 26.45
CA ASN A 163 -19.19 6.95 27.87
C ASN A 163 -20.62 6.92 28.48
N GLY A 164 -21.64 6.55 27.71
CA GLY A 164 -23.03 6.43 28.17
C GLY A 164 -23.79 7.76 28.31
N ASN A 165 -23.23 8.87 27.81
CA ASN A 165 -23.81 10.22 27.89
C ASN A 165 -23.87 10.88 26.51
N PRO A 166 -24.68 10.34 25.56
CA PRO A 166 -24.70 10.86 24.19
C PRO A 166 -25.02 12.35 24.10
N GLY A 167 -24.13 13.14 23.53
CA GLY A 167 -24.30 14.60 23.36
C GLY A 167 -24.03 15.43 24.61
N GLU A 168 -23.64 14.81 25.73
CA GLU A 168 -23.27 15.50 26.96
C GLU A 168 -21.81 15.32 27.29
N ASN A 169 -21.23 16.29 28.03
CA ASN A 169 -19.83 16.21 28.47
C ASN A 169 -18.84 15.88 27.33
N LEU A 170 -18.93 16.59 26.23
CA LEU A 170 -18.18 16.33 24.98
C LEU A 170 -16.67 16.32 25.19
N ASP A 171 -16.11 17.14 26.08
CA ASP A 171 -14.68 17.14 26.40
C ASP A 171 -14.27 15.85 27.14
N ILE A 172 -15.11 15.35 28.06
CA ILE A 172 -14.88 14.07 28.73
C ILE A 172 -14.96 12.93 27.69
N GLY A 173 -15.96 12.99 26.81
CA GLY A 173 -16.09 12.04 25.69
C GLY A 173 -14.85 12.04 24.81
N ARG A 174 -14.36 13.20 24.43
CA ARG A 174 -13.13 13.37 23.63
C ARG A 174 -11.92 12.72 24.31
N ALA A 175 -11.73 12.96 25.61
CA ALA A 175 -10.62 12.36 26.37
C ALA A 175 -10.73 10.82 26.42
N GLU A 176 -11.91 10.26 26.62
CA GLU A 176 -12.14 8.81 26.60
C GLU A 176 -11.90 8.24 25.19
N PHE A 177 -12.30 8.96 24.13
CA PHE A 177 -12.03 8.55 22.76
C PHE A 177 -10.52 8.48 22.45
N VAL A 178 -9.73 9.48 22.87
CA VAL A 178 -8.25 9.45 22.70
C VAL A 178 -7.64 8.27 23.47
N LYS A 179 -8.17 7.94 24.65
CA LYS A 179 -7.76 6.73 25.35
C LYS A 179 -8.06 5.48 24.52
N LYS A 180 -9.22 5.39 23.86
CA LYS A 180 -9.54 4.29 22.94
C LYS A 180 -8.62 4.23 21.74
N MET A 181 -8.15 5.36 21.20
CA MET A 181 -7.12 5.39 20.16
C MET A 181 -5.81 4.73 20.64
N ASN A 182 -5.39 5.02 21.88
CA ASN A 182 -4.17 4.41 22.44
C ASN A 182 -4.36 2.92 22.75
N GLU A 183 -5.49 2.50 23.28
CA GLU A 183 -5.85 1.09 23.47
C GLU A 183 -5.85 0.34 22.12
N LYS A 184 -6.34 0.97 21.05
CA LYS A 184 -6.32 0.42 19.70
C LYS A 184 -4.87 0.29 19.17
N ALA A 185 -4.04 1.30 19.36
CA ALA A 185 -2.62 1.27 18.98
C ALA A 185 -1.89 0.10 19.67
N GLU A 186 -2.12 -0.08 20.98
CA GLU A 186 -1.56 -1.20 21.74
C GLU A 186 -2.05 -2.56 21.21
N SER A 187 -3.35 -2.70 20.94
CA SER A 187 -3.95 -3.93 20.41
C SER A 187 -3.41 -4.32 19.02
N LEU A 188 -3.00 -3.33 18.22
CA LEU A 188 -2.38 -3.53 16.90
C LEU A 188 -0.84 -3.72 16.98
N GLY A 189 -0.25 -3.64 18.18
CA GLY A 189 1.19 -3.76 18.37
C GLY A 189 2.00 -2.57 17.83
N LEU A 190 1.41 -1.37 17.78
CA LEU A 190 2.06 -0.15 17.30
C LEU A 190 2.96 0.43 18.42
N THR A 191 4.11 -0.16 18.62
CA THR A 191 4.95 0.05 19.83
C THR A 191 5.61 1.42 19.91
N GLN A 192 5.68 2.16 18.80
CA GLN A 192 6.24 3.51 18.77
C GLN A 192 5.15 4.60 18.79
N THR A 193 3.87 4.20 18.80
CA THR A 193 2.74 5.10 18.56
C THR A 193 2.01 5.46 19.86
N TYR A 194 1.72 6.77 20.01
CA TYR A 194 0.93 7.32 21.11
C TYR A 194 0.22 8.60 20.69
N PHE A 195 -1.01 8.80 21.16
CA PHE A 195 -1.88 9.93 20.85
C PHE A 195 -2.20 10.74 22.10
N LEU A 196 -2.00 12.05 22.04
CA LEU A 196 -2.48 13.03 23.02
C LEU A 196 -3.80 13.66 22.59
N ASN A 197 -4.04 13.71 21.25
CA ASN A 197 -5.30 14.16 20.66
C ASN A 197 -5.67 13.33 19.43
N GLU A 198 -6.85 13.56 18.88
CA GLU A 198 -7.45 12.82 17.77
C GLU A 198 -6.96 13.28 16.38
N ASP A 199 -6.46 14.50 16.26
CA ASP A 199 -6.14 15.14 15.00
C ASP A 199 -4.63 15.23 14.70
N GLY A 200 -3.79 15.12 15.75
CA GLY A 200 -2.33 15.16 15.67
C GLY A 200 -1.75 16.57 15.61
N LEU A 201 -2.54 17.63 15.89
CA LEU A 201 -2.02 18.98 16.06
C LEU A 201 -1.08 19.05 17.27
N ASP A 202 -0.04 19.90 17.16
CA ASP A 202 0.87 20.14 18.26
C ASP A 202 0.10 20.77 19.43
N THR A 203 0.22 20.19 20.63
CA THR A 203 -0.47 20.70 21.84
C THR A 203 0.26 21.88 22.46
N GLU A 204 1.58 21.93 22.23
CA GLU A 204 2.48 23.01 22.66
C GLU A 204 3.63 23.14 21.65
N ASP A 205 4.42 24.20 21.72
CA ASP A 205 5.57 24.43 20.83
C ASP A 205 6.58 23.28 20.78
N THR A 206 6.61 22.44 21.80
CA THR A 206 7.54 21.29 21.92
C THR A 206 6.86 19.96 22.13
N LEU A 207 5.51 19.93 22.18
CA LEU A 207 4.74 18.73 22.48
C LEU A 207 3.79 18.37 21.32
N PRO A 208 4.13 17.38 20.49
CA PRO A 208 3.26 16.95 19.39
C PRO A 208 2.01 16.25 19.90
N GLY A 209 0.87 16.45 19.24
CA GLY A 209 -0.39 15.77 19.58
C GLY A 209 -0.41 14.27 19.31
N ALA A 210 0.52 13.78 18.50
CA ALA A 210 0.68 12.36 18.24
C ALA A 210 2.12 12.04 17.82
N VAL A 211 2.61 10.88 18.23
CA VAL A 211 3.90 10.33 17.81
C VAL A 211 3.72 8.89 17.30
N GLY A 212 4.63 8.46 16.42
CA GLY A 212 4.63 7.10 15.89
C GLY A 212 5.83 6.83 14.99
N SER A 213 5.82 5.73 14.26
CA SER A 213 6.87 5.37 13.32
C SER A 213 6.32 5.09 11.91
N ALA A 214 7.20 5.14 10.89
CA ALA A 214 6.81 4.81 9.52
C ALA A 214 6.26 3.38 9.41
N LYS A 215 6.84 2.44 10.16
CA LYS A 215 6.40 1.05 10.23
C LYS A 215 5.04 0.91 10.91
N ASP A 216 4.83 1.56 12.06
CA ASP A 216 3.54 1.50 12.76
C ASP A 216 2.41 2.03 11.88
N MET A 217 2.64 3.13 11.17
CA MET A 217 1.62 3.71 10.28
C MET A 217 1.37 2.85 9.03
N ALA A 218 2.36 2.12 8.56
CA ALA A 218 2.14 1.13 7.50
C ALA A 218 1.28 -0.06 8.01
N ILE A 219 1.51 -0.54 9.23
CA ILE A 219 0.69 -1.58 9.87
C ILE A 219 -0.75 -1.07 10.08
N LEU A 220 -0.92 0.17 10.53
CA LEU A 220 -2.23 0.79 10.68
C LEU A 220 -2.98 0.90 9.34
N MET A 221 -2.33 1.35 8.28
CA MET A 221 -2.93 1.44 6.95
C MET A 221 -3.28 0.04 6.41
N GLU A 222 -2.44 -0.97 6.62
CA GLU A 222 -2.76 -2.35 6.28
C GLU A 222 -4.03 -2.83 7.00
N TYR A 223 -4.15 -2.55 8.31
CA TYR A 223 -5.33 -2.90 9.08
C TYR A 223 -6.60 -2.24 8.51
N ILE A 224 -6.52 -0.94 8.18
CA ILE A 224 -7.63 -0.20 7.57
C ILE A 224 -8.03 -0.82 6.24
N LEU A 225 -7.09 -1.04 5.33
CA LEU A 225 -7.37 -1.60 4.01
C LEU A 225 -7.97 -3.01 4.06
N LYS A 226 -7.63 -3.78 5.08
CA LYS A 226 -8.14 -5.14 5.28
C LYS A 226 -9.54 -5.18 5.88
N ASN A 227 -9.84 -4.31 6.82
CA ASN A 227 -11.05 -4.41 7.64
C ASN A 227 -12.10 -3.33 7.30
N HIS A 228 -11.67 -2.12 6.94
CA HIS A 228 -12.51 -0.95 6.71
C HIS A 228 -12.01 -0.08 5.55
N PRO A 229 -11.80 -0.64 4.32
CA PRO A 229 -11.28 0.13 3.18
C PRO A 229 -12.19 1.30 2.80
N GLU A 230 -13.46 1.24 3.13
CA GLU A 230 -14.47 2.26 2.83
C GLU A 230 -14.21 3.60 3.54
N ILE A 231 -13.43 3.66 4.62
CA ILE A 231 -13.12 4.93 5.31
C ILE A 231 -12.02 5.73 4.64
N VAL A 232 -11.22 5.11 3.79
CA VAL A 232 -10.15 5.77 3.01
C VAL A 232 -10.47 5.85 1.51
N GLU A 233 -11.65 5.39 1.10
CA GLU A 233 -12.08 5.31 -0.32
C GLU A 233 -11.97 6.66 -1.03
N SER A 234 -12.39 7.75 -0.39
CA SER A 234 -12.33 9.11 -0.95
C SER A 234 -10.91 9.62 -1.13
N THR A 235 -9.96 9.14 -0.33
CA THR A 235 -8.58 9.65 -0.28
C THR A 235 -7.71 9.23 -1.47
N LYS A 236 -8.22 8.38 -2.37
CA LYS A 236 -7.55 8.02 -3.62
C LYS A 236 -7.84 8.98 -4.78
N HIS A 237 -8.74 9.95 -4.59
CA HIS A 237 -9.16 10.91 -5.60
C HIS A 237 -8.65 12.31 -5.29
N GLY A 238 -8.35 13.12 -6.31
CA GLY A 238 -7.91 14.50 -6.15
C GLY A 238 -9.00 15.42 -5.54
N SER A 239 -10.27 15.11 -5.82
CA SER A 239 -11.43 15.77 -5.23
C SER A 239 -12.65 14.86 -5.28
N VAL A 240 -13.48 14.92 -4.23
CA VAL A 240 -14.72 14.12 -4.12
C VAL A 240 -15.86 15.02 -3.66
N LYS A 241 -17.06 14.86 -4.25
CA LYS A 241 -18.29 15.45 -3.75
C LYS A 241 -18.87 14.55 -2.67
N ILE A 242 -19.04 15.05 -1.46
CA ILE A 242 -19.63 14.35 -0.32
C ILE A 242 -20.80 15.18 0.20
N GLU A 243 -21.90 14.54 0.55
CA GLU A 243 -23.10 15.19 1.05
C GLU A 243 -23.36 14.85 2.51
N SER A 244 -23.74 15.89 3.26
CA SER A 244 -24.26 15.74 4.62
C SER A 244 -25.73 15.29 4.64
N LEU A 245 -26.25 14.95 5.80
CA LEU A 245 -27.66 14.58 5.96
C LEU A 245 -28.63 15.76 5.80
N ASN A 246 -28.10 16.99 5.81
CA ASN A 246 -28.87 18.22 5.51
C ASN A 246 -28.92 18.51 4.00
N ASN A 247 -28.40 17.60 3.13
CA ASN A 247 -28.26 17.79 1.68
C ASN A 247 -27.32 18.95 1.30
N ILE A 248 -26.36 19.28 2.17
CA ILE A 248 -25.30 20.24 1.86
C ILE A 248 -24.18 19.47 1.16
N SER A 249 -23.77 19.95 -0.02
CA SER A 249 -22.72 19.34 -0.82
C SER A 249 -21.36 19.99 -0.53
N HIS A 250 -20.37 19.17 -0.20
CA HIS A 250 -18.98 19.59 0.00
C HIS A 250 -18.09 19.03 -1.09
N TYR A 251 -17.19 19.84 -1.63
CA TYR A 251 -16.15 19.41 -2.56
C TYR A 251 -14.85 19.20 -1.78
N ALA A 252 -14.68 17.98 -1.28
CA ALA A 252 -13.51 17.59 -0.52
C ALA A 252 -12.28 17.49 -1.43
N LYS A 253 -11.40 18.50 -1.39
CA LYS A 253 -10.13 18.51 -2.13
C LYS A 253 -9.06 17.76 -1.32
N ASN A 254 -8.40 16.80 -1.95
CA ASN A 254 -7.36 16.01 -1.29
C ASN A 254 -6.13 16.87 -0.97
N THR A 255 -5.60 16.69 0.22
CA THR A 255 -4.37 17.37 0.66
C THR A 255 -3.10 16.77 0.05
N ASN A 256 -3.16 15.57 -0.53
CA ASN A 256 -2.10 15.03 -1.38
C ASN A 256 -2.23 15.63 -2.78
N ILE A 257 -1.44 16.68 -3.06
CA ILE A 257 -1.50 17.42 -4.34
C ILE A 257 -0.99 16.60 -5.54
N ASP A 258 -0.24 15.55 -5.29
CA ASP A 258 0.34 14.67 -6.33
C ASP A 258 -0.43 13.36 -6.51
N ILE A 259 -1.65 13.26 -5.93
CA ILE A 259 -2.47 12.06 -5.93
C ILE A 259 -2.66 11.46 -7.34
N ASP A 260 -2.92 12.30 -8.33
CA ASP A 260 -3.19 11.88 -9.72
C ASP A 260 -1.92 11.43 -10.47
N LYS A 261 -0.72 11.67 -9.89
CA LYS A 261 0.56 11.25 -10.46
C LYS A 261 1.01 9.87 -9.96
N ILE A 262 0.35 9.33 -8.92
CA ILE A 262 0.74 8.06 -8.27
C ILE A 262 0.01 6.90 -8.93
N PRO A 263 0.72 5.98 -9.63
CA PRO A 263 0.08 4.86 -10.30
C PRO A 263 -0.55 3.88 -9.29
N GLY A 264 -1.80 3.49 -9.57
CA GLY A 264 -2.50 2.49 -8.76
C GLY A 264 -2.81 2.93 -7.32
N ILE A 265 -2.90 4.23 -7.06
CA ILE A 265 -3.23 4.76 -5.71
C ILE A 265 -4.58 4.25 -5.23
N ILE A 266 -4.64 3.72 -4.01
CA ILE A 266 -5.86 3.22 -3.36
C ILE A 266 -6.18 3.92 -2.04
N ALA A 267 -5.19 4.56 -1.41
CA ALA A 267 -5.40 5.39 -0.22
C ALA A 267 -4.25 6.40 -0.04
N SER A 268 -4.53 7.52 0.63
CA SER A 268 -3.54 8.55 0.91
C SER A 268 -3.90 9.34 2.17
N LYS A 269 -2.88 9.69 3.01
CA LYS A 269 -3.04 10.64 4.11
C LYS A 269 -1.78 11.45 4.31
N THR A 270 -1.92 12.78 4.23
CA THR A 270 -0.85 13.73 4.53
C THR A 270 -0.86 14.14 6.00
N GLY A 271 0.26 14.64 6.49
CA GLY A 271 0.39 15.32 7.76
C GLY A 271 1.45 16.41 7.68
N TYR A 272 1.22 17.52 8.39
CA TYR A 272 2.20 18.59 8.57
C TYR A 272 1.90 19.36 9.85
N THR A 273 2.90 19.55 10.68
CA THR A 273 3.01 20.57 11.73
C THR A 273 4.45 21.06 11.80
N ASN A 274 4.70 22.08 12.60
CA ASN A 274 6.06 22.59 12.76
C ASN A 274 7.01 21.53 13.40
N LEU A 275 6.50 20.72 14.33
CA LEU A 275 7.27 19.66 14.97
C LEU A 275 7.44 18.42 14.09
N ALA A 276 6.43 18.10 13.29
CA ALA A 276 6.42 16.90 12.46
C ALA A 276 7.23 17.03 11.15
N GLY A 277 7.30 18.24 10.60
CA GLY A 277 7.65 18.38 9.21
C GLY A 277 6.61 17.74 8.29
N GLY A 278 7.01 17.36 7.08
CA GLY A 278 6.12 16.75 6.08
C GLY A 278 6.01 15.23 6.21
N ASN A 279 4.79 14.74 6.37
CA ASN A 279 4.45 13.32 6.45
C ASN A 279 3.49 12.92 5.34
N LEU A 280 3.65 11.72 4.81
CA LEU A 280 2.72 11.14 3.82
C LEU A 280 2.72 9.63 3.92
N VAL A 281 1.52 9.05 4.08
CA VAL A 281 1.28 7.61 3.96
C VAL A 281 0.40 7.40 2.74
N ILE A 282 0.81 6.49 1.86
CA ILE A 282 0.01 6.06 0.71
C ILE A 282 -0.08 4.54 0.67
N ALA A 283 -1.11 4.05 0.02
CA ALA A 283 -1.22 2.68 -0.43
C ALA A 283 -1.45 2.65 -1.94
N ILE A 284 -0.73 1.79 -2.63
CA ILE A 284 -0.84 1.58 -4.08
C ILE A 284 -1.11 0.12 -4.37
N ASP A 285 -1.87 -0.17 -5.42
CA ASP A 285 -2.05 -1.53 -5.97
C ASP A 285 -1.78 -1.52 -7.48
N PRO A 286 -0.51 -1.43 -7.89
CA PRO A 286 -0.14 -1.25 -9.29
C PRO A 286 -0.41 -2.48 -10.18
N PHE A 287 -0.58 -3.66 -9.59
CA PHE A 287 -0.75 -4.94 -10.30
C PHE A 287 -2.01 -5.72 -9.90
N LEU A 288 -3.05 -5.04 -9.43
CA LEU A 288 -4.34 -5.63 -9.03
C LEU A 288 -4.19 -6.86 -8.11
N GLY A 289 -4.23 -6.63 -6.81
CA GLY A 289 -4.15 -7.67 -5.80
C GLY A 289 -2.78 -7.81 -5.12
N ARG A 290 -1.88 -6.83 -5.33
CA ARG A 290 -0.62 -6.73 -4.60
C ARG A 290 -0.44 -5.33 -4.00
N PRO A 291 -1.25 -4.99 -3.00
CA PRO A 291 -1.14 -3.68 -2.36
C PRO A 291 0.20 -3.51 -1.64
N ILE A 292 0.76 -2.31 -1.80
CA ILE A 292 2.01 -1.88 -1.18
C ILE A 292 1.75 -0.57 -0.44
N ILE A 293 2.19 -0.49 0.81
CA ILE A 293 2.10 0.73 1.62
C ILE A 293 3.45 1.42 1.64
N ILE A 294 3.44 2.73 1.46
CA ILE A 294 4.62 3.60 1.53
C ILE A 294 4.35 4.66 2.59
N SER A 295 5.17 4.67 3.64
CA SER A 295 5.12 5.64 4.73
C SER A 295 6.40 6.47 4.73
N VAL A 296 6.27 7.81 4.61
CA VAL A 296 7.38 8.77 4.55
C VAL A 296 7.16 9.84 5.61
N PHE A 297 8.09 9.98 6.57
CA PHE A 297 7.95 10.85 7.73
C PHE A 297 9.16 11.75 7.99
N GLY A 298 8.87 12.94 8.53
CA GLY A 298 9.88 13.91 8.88
C GLY A 298 10.61 14.49 7.68
N SER A 299 9.92 14.62 6.55
CA SER A 299 10.39 15.34 5.36
C SER A 299 10.12 16.84 5.49
N THR A 300 10.40 17.62 4.46
CA THR A 300 9.93 18.99 4.37
C THR A 300 8.48 19.06 3.90
N TYR A 301 7.84 20.23 3.98
CA TYR A 301 6.45 20.43 3.55
C TYR A 301 6.21 19.93 2.11
N ASP A 302 7.04 20.37 1.16
CA ASP A 302 6.94 19.92 -0.25
C ASP A 302 7.73 18.61 -0.49
N GLY A 303 8.84 18.43 0.21
CA GLY A 303 9.73 17.26 0.07
C GLY A 303 9.03 15.92 0.31
N ARG A 304 7.95 15.86 1.12
CA ARG A 304 7.18 14.63 1.31
C ARG A 304 6.60 14.07 0.01
N PHE A 305 6.22 14.92 -0.93
CA PHE A 305 5.70 14.50 -2.24
C PHE A 305 6.83 14.00 -3.15
N ASP A 306 7.95 14.74 -3.20
CA ASP A 306 9.14 14.32 -3.93
C ASP A 306 9.71 13.00 -3.43
N ASP A 307 9.79 12.83 -2.11
CA ASP A 307 10.29 11.62 -1.47
C ASP A 307 9.39 10.43 -1.79
N VAL A 308 8.06 10.59 -1.68
CA VAL A 308 7.10 9.55 -2.06
C VAL A 308 7.19 9.22 -3.55
N SER A 309 7.30 10.20 -4.43
CA SER A 309 7.46 9.96 -5.87
C SER A 309 8.69 9.11 -6.18
N LYS A 310 9.86 9.43 -5.58
CA LYS A 310 11.10 8.65 -5.74
C LYS A 310 10.94 7.23 -5.22
N ILE A 311 10.28 7.04 -4.07
CA ILE A 311 10.04 5.72 -3.48
C ILE A 311 9.06 4.92 -4.35
N VAL A 312 8.00 5.52 -4.87
CA VAL A 312 7.07 4.86 -5.82
C VAL A 312 7.82 4.38 -7.05
N ASP A 313 8.63 5.23 -7.68
CA ASP A 313 9.43 4.87 -8.86
C ASP A 313 10.38 3.71 -8.58
N ALA A 314 11.05 3.72 -7.43
CA ALA A 314 11.94 2.64 -7.02
C ALA A 314 11.17 1.35 -6.72
N THR A 315 10.02 1.46 -6.07
CA THR A 315 9.14 0.33 -5.76
C THR A 315 8.66 -0.33 -7.06
N MET A 316 8.21 0.46 -8.04
CA MET A 316 7.79 -0.06 -9.34
C MET A 316 8.91 -0.81 -10.06
N LYS A 317 10.12 -0.23 -10.07
CA LYS A 317 11.31 -0.90 -10.64
C LYS A 317 11.70 -2.17 -9.89
N TYR A 318 11.52 -2.20 -8.57
CA TYR A 318 11.84 -3.37 -7.74
C TYR A 318 10.92 -4.55 -8.04
N ILE A 319 9.62 -4.30 -8.20
CA ILE A 319 8.62 -5.34 -8.41
C ILE A 319 8.51 -5.81 -9.88
N ASP A 320 9.12 -5.08 -10.83
CA ASP A 320 9.19 -5.43 -12.27
C ASP A 320 10.42 -6.31 -12.61
N GLN A 321 11.33 -6.54 -11.68
CA GLN A 321 12.53 -7.37 -11.86
C GLN A 321 12.25 -8.87 -11.66
#